data_ac7a9c962189c69c208db922e11929c0
#
_entry.id   ac7a9c962189c69c208db922e11929c0
#
_cell.length_a   1.000
_cell.length_b   1.000
_cell.length_c   1.000
_cell.angle_alpha   90.00
_cell.angle_beta   90.00
_cell.angle_gamma   90.00
#
_symmetry.space_group_name_H-M   'P 1'
#
loop_
_entity.id
_entity.type
_entity.pdbx_description
1 polymer ?
#
loop_
_entity_poly.entity_id
_entity_poly.type
_entity_poly.pdbx_seq_one_letter_code
_entity_poly.pdbx_strand_id
1 'polypeptide(L)'
;MKVFLRLSIFIIGLLLTAPLFAQQNKDVPIKVIPVKPKKDALKDTIHIADTLAARKMRENQIDVADMLEAFFNYKPATTVDTVTSKPTFTIVPAIGYTLVTKFAVVLSGNMAFRAGPKSRISTIITSIAFTQNKQFTFPVLSNIWSKDNKYNFIGDFRLYKYPQSTFGLGSNSNIHHEDPMDYSYVRIYETVLRHVTGNLYAGGGYIIDDHWNITDKGRYNDYAVYGKNSFSIASGFSLNALLDSRDNAINPYKGGYASVQYRDNLNFLGSSGGWSSLIIDVRRYINLPEGSDNVLALWSYDWLTLNGRPAYLDLPSTQWDAFSTTGRGYIQGRFRGAQMVYAEGEYRYRIFDNGLLGGVFFLNAESFSAAPGTKLQAIQPGYGPGLRIKLNKISKTNICIDYGFGSQGSKGLFIDVGEIF
;
A
#
# COMPACT_ATOMS: atom_id res chain seq x y z
N MET A 1 -23.10 5.66 -11.49
CA MET A 1 -22.46 6.75 -10.74
C MET A 1 -22.90 6.82 -9.29
N LYS A 2 -24.20 7.08 -9.02
CA LYS A 2 -24.70 7.14 -7.63
C LYS A 2 -24.50 5.84 -6.83
N VAL A 3 -24.47 4.67 -7.49
CA VAL A 3 -24.31 3.36 -6.84
C VAL A 3 -22.87 3.14 -6.40
N PHE A 4 -21.87 3.47 -7.23
CA PHE A 4 -20.46 3.27 -6.89
C PHE A 4 -19.97 4.27 -5.85
N LEU A 5 -20.33 5.54 -5.99
CA LEU A 5 -20.02 6.54 -4.97
C LEU A 5 -20.74 6.20 -3.63
N ARG A 6 -21.97 5.66 -3.69
CA ARG A 6 -22.65 5.14 -2.51
C ARG A 6 -22.00 3.87 -1.97
N LEU A 7 -21.44 3.01 -2.84
CA LEU A 7 -20.70 1.82 -2.42
C LEU A 7 -19.38 2.19 -1.75
N SER A 8 -18.60 3.11 -2.31
CA SER A 8 -17.39 3.63 -1.66
C SER A 8 -17.70 4.33 -0.34
N ILE A 9 -18.73 5.19 -0.30
CA ILE A 9 -19.19 5.83 0.94
C ILE A 9 -19.72 4.79 1.93
N PHE A 10 -20.42 3.75 1.46
CA PHE A 10 -20.91 2.67 2.29
C PHE A 10 -19.77 1.80 2.84
N ILE A 11 -18.78 1.47 2.01
CA ILE A 11 -17.55 0.75 2.44
C ILE A 11 -16.76 1.62 3.42
N ILE A 12 -16.58 2.92 3.15
CA ILE A 12 -15.96 3.87 4.07
C ILE A 12 -16.74 3.93 5.40
N GLY A 13 -18.08 4.03 5.33
CA GLY A 13 -18.95 4.00 6.49
C GLY A 13 -18.83 2.69 7.29
N LEU A 14 -18.84 1.54 6.62
CA LEU A 14 -18.65 0.23 7.26
C LEU A 14 -17.26 0.06 7.86
N LEU A 15 -16.23 0.61 7.21
CA LEU A 15 -14.85 0.60 7.70
C LEU A 15 -14.64 1.50 8.93
N LEU A 16 -15.39 2.60 9.02
CA LEU A 16 -15.29 3.58 10.12
C LEU A 16 -16.23 3.28 11.31
N THR A 17 -17.41 2.66 11.09
CA THR A 17 -18.41 2.40 12.14
C THR A 17 -18.15 1.14 12.97
N ALA A 18 -17.17 0.30 12.59
CA ALA A 18 -16.74 -0.76 13.50
C ALA A 18 -16.15 -0.11 14.77
N PRO A 19 -16.59 -0.49 15.99
CA PRO A 19 -16.24 0.22 17.19
C PRO A 19 -14.75 0.34 17.38
N LEU A 20 -14.25 1.57 17.45
CA LEU A 20 -12.90 1.94 17.88
C LEU A 20 -12.78 1.70 19.39
N PHE A 21 -12.94 0.45 19.85
CA PHE A 21 -12.56 0.12 21.21
C PHE A 21 -11.04 0.06 21.29
N ALA A 22 -10.45 1.22 21.57
CA ALA A 22 -9.11 1.28 22.13
C ALA A 22 -9.19 0.62 23.52
N GLN A 23 -8.75 -0.63 23.62
CA GLN A 23 -8.51 -1.26 24.90
C GLN A 23 -7.34 -0.53 25.56
N GLN A 24 -7.65 0.41 26.47
CA GLN A 24 -6.68 0.92 27.41
C GLN A 24 -6.24 -0.23 28.31
N ASN A 25 -5.06 -0.78 28.07
CA ASN A 25 -4.36 -1.57 29.08
C ASN A 25 -3.96 -0.62 30.22
N LYS A 26 -4.78 -0.57 31.24
CA LYS A 26 -4.36 -0.09 32.56
C LYS A 26 -3.67 -1.27 33.24
N ASP A 27 -2.40 -1.13 33.50
CA ASP A 27 -1.66 -2.01 34.42
C ASP A 27 -2.31 -1.90 35.80
N VAL A 28 -3.07 -2.93 36.17
CA VAL A 28 -3.61 -3.11 37.52
C VAL A 28 -2.73 -4.16 38.22
N PRO A 29 -2.16 -3.88 39.39
CA PRO A 29 -1.37 -4.85 40.12
C PRO A 29 -2.26 -6.02 40.57
N ILE A 30 -1.84 -7.25 40.23
CA ILE A 30 -2.56 -8.47 40.54
C ILE A 30 -2.52 -8.73 42.04
N LYS A 31 -3.63 -8.51 42.73
CA LYS A 31 -3.87 -8.97 44.10
C LYS A 31 -4.56 -10.34 43.98
N VAL A 32 -3.86 -11.38 44.32
CA VAL A 32 -4.41 -12.73 44.32
C VAL A 32 -5.45 -12.86 45.45
N ILE A 33 -6.72 -13.01 45.09
CA ILE A 33 -7.82 -13.33 45.99
C ILE A 33 -8.29 -14.75 45.63
N PRO A 34 -8.47 -15.69 46.56
CA PRO A 34 -8.95 -17.04 46.22
C PRO A 34 -10.42 -17.01 45.86
N VAL A 35 -10.72 -17.43 44.60
CA VAL A 35 -12.08 -17.44 44.03
C VAL A 35 -12.67 -18.83 44.13
N LYS A 36 -13.86 -18.96 44.70
CA LYS A 36 -14.71 -20.16 44.64
C LYS A 36 -15.19 -20.37 43.19
N PRO A 37 -15.28 -21.62 42.72
CA PRO A 37 -15.62 -21.91 41.34
C PRO A 37 -17.06 -21.54 41.00
N LYS A 38 -17.28 -20.60 40.04
CA LYS A 38 -18.54 -20.33 39.41
C LYS A 38 -18.67 -21.09 38.08
N LYS A 39 -19.91 -21.40 37.67
CA LYS A 39 -20.30 -22.20 36.51
C LYS A 39 -19.84 -21.66 35.11
N ASP A 40 -19.14 -20.53 35.06
CA ASP A 40 -18.60 -19.95 33.81
C ASP A 40 -17.18 -20.44 33.46
N ALA A 41 -16.58 -21.33 34.30
CA ALA A 41 -15.21 -21.85 34.10
C ALA A 41 -15.01 -22.63 32.77
N LEU A 42 -16.08 -23.06 32.12
CA LEU A 42 -15.97 -23.83 30.86
C LEU A 42 -15.69 -22.92 29.67
N LYS A 43 -16.25 -21.71 29.65
CA LYS A 43 -15.98 -20.71 28.58
C LYS A 43 -14.57 -20.14 28.67
N ASP A 44 -14.10 -19.84 29.90
CA ASP A 44 -12.75 -19.33 30.12
C ASP A 44 -11.68 -20.38 29.79
N THR A 45 -11.96 -21.68 30.05
CA THR A 45 -11.05 -22.77 29.73
C THR A 45 -10.92 -23.01 28.23
N ILE A 46 -12.00 -22.84 27.46
CA ILE A 46 -11.97 -22.89 25.98
C ILE A 46 -11.16 -21.72 25.43
N HIS A 47 -11.36 -20.50 25.92
CA HIS A 47 -10.60 -19.31 25.49
C HIS A 47 -9.10 -19.42 25.81
N ILE A 48 -8.72 -20.02 26.94
CA ILE A 48 -7.31 -20.23 27.33
C ILE A 48 -6.70 -21.35 26.47
N ALA A 49 -7.43 -22.43 26.18
CA ALA A 49 -6.98 -23.49 25.30
C ALA A 49 -6.76 -23.02 23.86
N ASP A 50 -7.68 -22.18 23.33
CA ASP A 50 -7.56 -21.58 22.00
C ASP A 50 -6.39 -20.60 21.90
N THR A 51 -6.13 -19.81 22.95
CA THR A 51 -4.97 -18.90 22.99
C THR A 51 -3.65 -19.66 23.13
N LEU A 52 -3.60 -20.76 23.86
CA LEU A 52 -2.41 -21.62 23.97
C LEU A 52 -2.14 -22.39 22.67
N ALA A 53 -3.18 -22.90 22.00
CA ALA A 53 -3.06 -23.53 20.69
C ALA A 53 -2.58 -22.54 19.62
N ALA A 54 -3.14 -21.33 19.58
CA ALA A 54 -2.72 -20.26 18.70
C ALA A 54 -1.26 -19.80 18.97
N ARG A 55 -0.83 -19.81 20.24
CA ARG A 55 0.56 -19.52 20.63
C ARG A 55 1.52 -20.62 20.17
N LYS A 56 1.18 -21.90 20.39
CA LYS A 56 1.97 -23.05 19.91
C LYS A 56 2.06 -23.08 18.38
N MET A 57 0.97 -22.74 17.67
CA MET A 57 1.00 -22.64 16.20
C MET A 57 1.95 -21.54 15.71
N ARG A 58 2.07 -20.42 16.43
CA ARG A 58 3.03 -19.34 16.09
C ARG A 58 4.48 -19.74 16.35
N GLU A 59 4.73 -20.51 17.40
CA GLU A 59 6.07 -20.99 17.75
C GLU A 59 6.61 -22.02 16.72
N ASN A 60 5.73 -22.69 15.96
CA ASN A 60 6.06 -23.67 14.93
C ASN A 60 6.06 -23.09 13.49
N GLN A 61 5.99 -21.77 13.34
CA GLN A 61 6.04 -21.17 11.99
C GLN A 61 7.42 -21.32 11.37
N ILE A 62 7.43 -21.68 10.07
CA ILE A 62 8.61 -21.80 9.22
C ILE A 62 8.61 -20.69 8.17
N ASP A 63 9.78 -20.17 7.84
CA ASP A 63 9.99 -19.22 6.76
C ASP A 63 11.07 -19.69 5.78
N VAL A 64 11.31 -18.89 4.75
CA VAL A 64 12.32 -19.19 3.72
C VAL A 64 13.72 -19.28 4.32
N ALA A 65 14.03 -18.51 5.37
CA ALA A 65 15.32 -18.55 6.03
C ALA A 65 15.53 -19.89 6.74
N ASP A 66 14.52 -20.40 7.43
CA ASP A 66 14.57 -21.75 8.07
C ASP A 66 14.78 -22.85 7.01
N MET A 67 14.15 -22.72 5.83
CA MET A 67 14.34 -23.67 4.73
C MET A 67 15.77 -23.62 4.19
N LEU A 68 16.33 -22.44 3.98
CA LEU A 68 17.72 -22.29 3.52
C LEU A 68 18.71 -22.84 4.55
N GLU A 69 18.45 -22.62 5.85
CA GLU A 69 19.26 -23.22 6.91
C GLU A 69 19.21 -24.76 6.86
N ALA A 70 18.02 -25.33 6.69
CA ALA A 70 17.86 -26.78 6.62
C ALA A 70 18.50 -27.41 5.37
N PHE A 71 18.43 -26.76 4.21
CA PHE A 71 18.95 -27.29 2.95
C PHE A 71 20.46 -27.08 2.74
N PHE A 72 20.96 -25.92 3.15
CA PHE A 72 22.34 -25.49 2.84
C PHE A 72 23.24 -25.47 4.07
N ASN A 73 22.74 -25.84 5.24
CA ASN A 73 23.45 -25.69 6.52
C ASN A 73 23.93 -24.23 6.72
N TYR A 74 23.24 -23.29 6.11
CA TYR A 74 23.52 -21.86 6.12
C TYR A 74 22.78 -21.24 7.32
N LYS A 75 23.53 -20.82 8.33
CA LYS A 75 22.96 -19.97 9.40
C LYS A 75 22.90 -18.53 8.88
N PRO A 76 21.72 -18.00 8.52
CA PRO A 76 21.61 -16.59 8.24
C PRO A 76 22.09 -15.84 9.49
N ALA A 77 22.81 -14.73 9.26
CA ALA A 77 23.24 -13.87 10.36
C ALA A 77 22.01 -13.60 11.23
N THR A 78 22.09 -13.95 12.51
CA THR A 78 20.99 -13.98 13.47
C THR A 78 20.10 -12.77 13.27
N THR A 79 18.89 -13.00 12.77
CA THR A 79 17.88 -11.94 12.67
C THR A 79 17.63 -11.51 14.11
N VAL A 80 17.99 -10.28 14.42
CA VAL A 80 17.82 -9.72 15.74
C VAL A 80 16.33 -9.78 16.06
N ASP A 81 15.91 -10.63 16.98
CA ASP A 81 14.52 -10.85 17.39
C ASP A 81 13.80 -9.58 17.88
N THR A 82 14.56 -8.52 18.05
CA THR A 82 14.06 -7.21 18.47
C THR A 82 14.73 -6.09 17.69
N VAL A 83 13.93 -5.28 16.99
CA VAL A 83 14.42 -4.02 16.43
C VAL A 83 14.81 -3.10 17.58
N THR A 84 16.11 -2.86 17.72
CA THR A 84 16.69 -2.04 18.78
C THR A 84 16.84 -0.57 18.35
N SER A 85 17.42 0.26 19.22
CA SER A 85 17.80 1.63 18.85
C SER A 85 18.99 1.67 17.85
N LYS A 86 19.72 0.57 17.68
CA LYS A 86 20.74 0.46 16.63
C LYS A 86 20.07 0.13 15.31
N PRO A 87 20.32 0.90 14.23
CA PRO A 87 19.77 0.59 12.91
C PRO A 87 20.22 -0.78 12.42
N THR A 88 19.26 -1.56 11.93
CA THR A 88 19.51 -2.84 11.27
C THR A 88 19.37 -2.63 9.77
N PHE A 89 20.40 -2.98 9.02
CA PHE A 89 20.43 -2.85 7.56
C PHE A 89 20.27 -4.22 6.92
N THR A 90 19.45 -4.28 5.88
CA THR A 90 19.28 -5.48 5.05
C THR A 90 19.40 -5.07 3.59
N ILE A 91 20.23 -5.77 2.82
CA ILE A 91 20.35 -5.58 1.37
C ILE A 91 20.01 -6.90 0.71
N VAL A 92 19.10 -6.89 -0.25
CA VAL A 92 18.60 -8.09 -0.94
C VAL A 92 18.60 -7.84 -2.44
N PRO A 93 19.39 -8.62 -3.21
CA PRO A 93 19.22 -8.68 -4.65
C PRO A 93 17.96 -9.48 -4.97
N ALA A 94 17.18 -9.03 -5.94
CA ALA A 94 15.95 -9.68 -6.37
C ALA A 94 15.78 -9.59 -7.89
N ILE A 95 14.98 -10.49 -8.42
CA ILE A 95 14.45 -10.42 -9.79
C ILE A 95 12.94 -10.28 -9.64
N GLY A 96 12.38 -9.24 -10.25
CA GLY A 96 10.95 -8.98 -10.28
C GLY A 96 10.37 -9.13 -11.68
N TYR A 97 9.06 -9.26 -11.75
CA TYR A 97 8.32 -9.19 -13.00
C TYR A 97 6.98 -8.51 -12.76
N THR A 98 6.68 -7.51 -13.60
CA THR A 98 5.35 -6.90 -13.71
C THR A 98 4.97 -6.71 -15.17
N LEU A 99 3.71 -6.41 -15.46
CA LEU A 99 3.25 -6.18 -16.82
C LEU A 99 3.96 -4.99 -17.48
N VAL A 100 4.23 -3.94 -16.72
CA VAL A 100 4.85 -2.70 -17.24
C VAL A 100 6.37 -2.78 -17.29
N THR A 101 7.01 -3.45 -16.34
CA THR A 101 8.48 -3.55 -16.27
C THR A 101 9.03 -4.70 -17.07
N LYS A 102 8.22 -5.77 -17.30
CA LYS A 102 8.70 -7.11 -17.66
C LYS A 102 9.71 -7.58 -16.61
N PHE A 103 10.80 -8.23 -17.00
CA PHE A 103 11.84 -8.58 -16.03
C PHE A 103 12.59 -7.33 -15.51
N ALA A 104 12.85 -7.35 -14.23
CA ALA A 104 13.61 -6.32 -13.53
C ALA A 104 14.69 -6.96 -12.66
N VAL A 105 15.90 -6.40 -12.68
CA VAL A 105 16.94 -6.69 -11.70
C VAL A 105 16.88 -5.57 -10.66
N VAL A 106 16.73 -5.95 -9.40
CA VAL A 106 16.47 -5.04 -8.30
C VAL A 106 17.49 -5.28 -7.19
N LEU A 107 18.10 -4.23 -6.69
CA LEU A 107 18.86 -4.24 -5.43
C LEU A 107 18.05 -3.43 -4.41
N SER A 108 17.47 -4.11 -3.44
CA SER A 108 16.66 -3.49 -2.39
C SER A 108 17.46 -3.31 -1.11
N GLY A 109 17.28 -2.18 -0.45
CA GLY A 109 17.83 -1.87 0.87
C GLY A 109 16.72 -1.51 1.86
N ASN A 110 16.81 -2.04 3.07
CA ASN A 110 15.90 -1.70 4.15
C ASN A 110 16.71 -1.38 5.41
N MET A 111 16.34 -0.30 6.07
CA MET A 111 16.84 0.05 7.39
C MET A 111 15.66 0.15 8.36
N ALA A 112 15.75 -0.54 9.49
CA ALA A 112 14.76 -0.50 10.56
C ALA A 112 15.41 -0.19 11.90
N PHE A 113 14.79 0.71 12.69
CA PHE A 113 15.27 1.09 14.03
C PHE A 113 14.13 1.62 14.90
N ARG A 114 14.41 1.77 16.20
CA ARG A 114 13.52 2.45 17.15
C ARG A 114 14.23 3.69 17.70
N ALA A 115 13.57 4.84 17.67
CA ALA A 115 14.09 6.07 18.28
C ALA A 115 14.11 6.02 19.84
N GLY A 116 13.35 5.09 20.43
CA GLY A 116 13.32 4.84 21.87
C GLY A 116 12.61 3.52 22.19
N PRO A 117 12.66 3.04 23.47
CA PRO A 117 12.13 1.72 23.84
C PRO A 117 10.64 1.53 23.55
N LYS A 118 9.87 2.62 23.60
CA LYS A 118 8.41 2.62 23.37
C LYS A 118 8.02 3.21 22.01
N SER A 119 9.00 3.63 21.18
CA SER A 119 8.68 4.18 19.87
C SER A 119 8.23 3.07 18.91
N ARG A 120 7.36 3.45 17.97
CA ARG A 120 7.08 2.62 16.80
C ARG A 120 8.36 2.36 16.03
N ILE A 121 8.37 1.33 15.20
CA ILE A 121 9.50 1.02 14.33
C ILE A 121 9.55 2.08 13.22
N SER A 122 10.71 2.70 13.08
CA SER A 122 11.05 3.57 11.96
C SER A 122 11.67 2.73 10.85
N THR A 123 11.32 3.03 9.61
CA THR A 123 11.82 2.32 8.43
C THR A 123 12.28 3.31 7.36
N ILE A 124 13.36 2.95 6.66
CA ILE A 124 13.75 3.56 5.39
C ILE A 124 13.93 2.42 4.40
N ILE A 125 13.17 2.48 3.30
CA ILE A 125 13.17 1.46 2.25
C ILE A 125 13.64 2.14 0.97
N THR A 126 14.59 1.51 0.28
CA THR A 126 15.09 1.98 -1.01
C THR A 126 15.33 0.83 -1.96
N SER A 127 15.40 1.12 -3.24
CA SER A 127 15.83 0.15 -4.23
C SER A 127 16.44 0.84 -5.44
N ILE A 128 17.29 0.12 -6.16
CA ILE A 128 17.72 0.49 -7.51
C ILE A 128 17.26 -0.63 -8.43
N ALA A 129 16.51 -0.29 -9.47
CA ALA A 129 16.04 -1.27 -10.43
C ALA A 129 16.29 -0.83 -11.87
N PHE A 130 16.70 -1.81 -12.69
CA PHE A 130 16.75 -1.73 -14.14
C PHE A 130 15.83 -2.77 -14.74
N THR A 131 15.02 -2.37 -15.70
CA THR A 131 14.01 -3.25 -16.28
C THR A 131 14.22 -3.55 -17.75
N GLN A 132 13.61 -4.64 -18.22
CA GLN A 132 13.63 -5.02 -19.63
C GLN A 132 13.02 -3.93 -20.55
N ASN A 133 12.04 -3.18 -20.03
CA ASN A 133 11.42 -2.06 -20.74
C ASN A 133 12.22 -0.74 -20.61
N LYS A 134 13.54 -0.83 -20.29
CA LYS A 134 14.46 0.32 -20.21
C LYS A 134 14.07 1.37 -19.15
N GLN A 135 13.37 0.94 -18.13
CA GLN A 135 13.09 1.79 -16.98
C GLN A 135 14.27 1.72 -16.00
N PHE A 136 14.54 2.86 -15.37
CA PHE A 136 15.39 2.99 -14.20
C PHE A 136 14.55 3.56 -13.06
N THR A 137 14.60 2.94 -11.88
CA THR A 137 13.88 3.45 -10.71
C THR A 137 14.80 3.48 -9.49
N PHE A 138 14.71 4.57 -8.75
CA PHE A 138 15.39 4.76 -7.47
C PHE A 138 14.44 5.47 -6.49
N PRO A 139 13.56 4.72 -5.79
CA PRO A 139 12.74 5.24 -4.69
C PRO A 139 13.50 5.21 -3.37
N VAL A 140 13.24 6.18 -2.49
CA VAL A 140 13.59 6.17 -1.07
C VAL A 140 12.34 6.54 -0.28
N LEU A 141 11.76 5.57 0.41
CA LEU A 141 10.57 5.74 1.24
C LEU A 141 10.97 5.70 2.70
N SER A 142 10.59 6.72 3.46
CA SER A 142 10.89 6.80 4.88
C SER A 142 9.63 6.95 5.73
N ASN A 143 9.61 6.30 6.88
CA ASN A 143 8.59 6.45 7.91
C ASN A 143 9.28 6.46 9.28
N ILE A 144 9.56 7.65 9.80
CA ILE A 144 10.41 7.85 10.97
C ILE A 144 9.57 8.36 12.13
N TRP A 145 9.63 7.66 13.25
CA TRP A 145 8.91 7.99 14.48
C TRP A 145 9.85 8.65 15.50
N SER A 146 9.40 9.71 16.14
CA SER A 146 10.11 10.29 17.29
C SER A 146 10.11 9.33 18.48
N LYS A 147 11.02 9.57 19.45
CA LYS A 147 11.24 8.72 20.63
C LYS A 147 9.99 8.38 21.42
N ASP A 148 9.04 9.30 21.48
CA ASP A 148 7.79 9.22 22.25
C ASP A 148 6.54 9.03 21.35
N ASN A 149 6.73 8.74 20.06
CA ASN A 149 5.67 8.71 19.04
C ASN A 149 4.89 10.04 18.89
N LYS A 150 5.44 11.14 19.36
CA LYS A 150 4.79 12.45 19.28
C LYS A 150 4.76 12.98 17.85
N TYR A 151 5.80 12.68 17.08
CA TYR A 151 5.91 13.05 15.66
C TYR A 151 6.15 11.83 14.80
N ASN A 152 5.59 11.86 13.60
CA ASN A 152 5.89 10.93 12.52
C ASN A 152 6.32 11.74 11.28
N PHE A 153 7.48 11.40 10.73
CA PHE A 153 8.07 12.00 9.52
C PHE A 153 7.95 10.98 8.39
N ILE A 154 7.25 11.35 7.32
CA ILE A 154 6.99 10.48 6.17
C ILE A 154 7.62 11.14 4.94
N GLY A 155 8.56 10.45 4.31
CA GLY A 155 9.23 10.88 3.09
C GLY A 155 9.00 9.91 1.93
N ASP A 156 8.78 10.46 0.74
CA ASP A 156 8.72 9.70 -0.52
C ASP A 156 9.55 10.46 -1.56
N PHE A 157 10.77 9.97 -1.77
CA PHE A 157 11.65 10.45 -2.83
C PHE A 157 11.73 9.41 -3.94
N ARG A 158 11.58 9.85 -5.20
CA ARG A 158 11.70 8.98 -6.38
C ARG A 158 12.48 9.68 -7.49
N LEU A 159 13.43 8.96 -8.09
CA LEU A 159 14.12 9.37 -9.31
C LEU A 159 13.95 8.28 -10.36
N TYR A 160 13.20 8.55 -11.40
CA TYR A 160 12.82 7.56 -12.40
C TYR A 160 13.11 8.04 -13.82
N LYS A 161 13.58 7.13 -14.66
CA LYS A 161 13.40 7.14 -16.11
C LYS A 161 12.35 6.08 -16.40
N TYR A 162 11.18 6.49 -16.91
CA TYR A 162 10.02 5.62 -16.85
C TYR A 162 9.21 5.56 -18.16
N PRO A 163 9.73 4.88 -19.21
CA PRO A 163 8.88 4.52 -20.34
C PRO A 163 7.64 3.76 -19.88
N GLN A 164 6.46 4.25 -20.23
CA GLN A 164 5.17 3.67 -19.85
C GLN A 164 4.15 3.99 -20.95
N SER A 165 3.27 3.05 -21.27
CA SER A 165 2.17 3.31 -22.19
C SER A 165 1.01 4.05 -21.51
N THR A 166 0.29 4.84 -22.28
CA THR A 166 -1.04 5.35 -21.96
C THR A 166 -2.08 4.75 -22.88
N PHE A 167 -3.36 4.74 -22.47
CA PHE A 167 -4.47 4.15 -23.21
C PHE A 167 -5.63 5.17 -23.38
N GLY A 168 -5.36 6.44 -23.10
CA GLY A 168 -6.35 7.49 -23.09
C GLY A 168 -6.90 7.81 -21.71
N LEU A 169 -7.99 8.58 -21.67
CA LEU A 169 -8.58 9.09 -20.43
C LEU A 169 -9.91 8.42 -20.10
N GLY A 170 -10.11 8.22 -18.78
CA GLY A 170 -11.31 7.59 -18.22
C GLY A 170 -11.31 6.08 -18.34
N SER A 171 -12.25 5.46 -17.62
CA SER A 171 -12.38 3.99 -17.60
C SER A 171 -13.02 3.40 -18.86
N ASN A 172 -13.57 4.23 -19.76
CA ASN A 172 -14.06 3.76 -21.06
C ASN A 172 -12.96 3.65 -22.12
N SER A 173 -11.71 3.99 -21.78
CA SER A 173 -10.58 3.87 -22.70
C SER A 173 -10.40 2.43 -23.21
N ASN A 174 -9.97 2.28 -24.45
CA ASN A 174 -9.79 1.00 -25.12
C ASN A 174 -8.36 0.47 -24.89
N ILE A 175 -8.20 -0.79 -24.55
CA ILE A 175 -6.88 -1.41 -24.34
C ILE A 175 -6.02 -1.41 -25.64
N HIS A 176 -6.66 -1.40 -26.80
CA HIS A 176 -5.97 -1.35 -28.10
C HIS A 176 -5.49 0.08 -28.47
N HIS A 177 -5.88 1.10 -27.70
CA HIS A 177 -5.40 2.48 -27.88
C HIS A 177 -4.09 2.73 -27.12
N GLU A 178 -3.21 1.75 -27.14
CA GLU A 178 -1.89 1.87 -26.50
C GLU A 178 -0.99 2.86 -27.23
N ASP A 179 -0.59 3.93 -26.53
CA ASP A 179 0.38 4.91 -26.99
C ASP A 179 1.59 4.95 -26.04
N PRO A 180 2.77 4.44 -26.48
CA PRO A 180 3.97 4.46 -25.68
C PRO A 180 4.44 5.90 -25.40
N MET A 181 4.66 6.19 -24.15
CA MET A 181 5.23 7.45 -23.65
C MET A 181 6.60 7.18 -23.03
N ASP A 182 7.46 8.19 -23.06
CA ASP A 182 8.74 8.20 -22.37
C ASP A 182 8.89 9.50 -21.59
N TYR A 183 9.36 9.41 -20.34
CA TYR A 183 9.62 10.56 -19.50
C TYR A 183 10.61 10.23 -18.38
N SER A 184 11.19 11.28 -17.81
CA SER A 184 11.95 11.24 -16.57
C SER A 184 11.15 11.93 -15.48
N TYR A 185 11.36 11.55 -14.23
CA TYR A 185 10.50 11.95 -13.13
C TYR A 185 11.25 12.03 -11.82
N VAL A 186 11.05 13.12 -11.08
CA VAL A 186 11.43 13.27 -9.68
C VAL A 186 10.19 13.55 -8.84
N ARG A 187 10.08 12.84 -7.73
CA ARG A 187 9.14 13.14 -6.64
C ARG A 187 9.91 13.46 -5.38
N ILE A 188 9.49 14.47 -4.67
CA ILE A 188 9.94 14.78 -3.31
C ILE A 188 8.70 15.12 -2.48
N TYR A 189 8.30 14.23 -1.59
CA TYR A 189 7.22 14.44 -0.65
C TYR A 189 7.79 14.32 0.77
N GLU A 190 7.61 15.35 1.57
CA GLU A 190 8.00 15.39 2.96
C GLU A 190 6.81 15.82 3.81
N THR A 191 6.40 14.97 4.74
CA THR A 191 5.23 15.19 5.59
C THR A 191 5.61 15.02 7.06
N VAL A 192 5.17 15.96 7.88
CA VAL A 192 5.32 15.91 9.34
C VAL A 192 3.95 15.82 9.98
N LEU A 193 3.71 14.73 10.69
CA LEU A 193 2.49 14.50 11.45
C LEU A 193 2.78 14.58 12.94
N ARG A 194 1.90 15.25 13.68
CA ARG A 194 1.90 15.32 15.13
C ARG A 194 0.77 14.45 15.71
N HIS A 195 1.07 13.74 16.77
CA HIS A 195 0.06 13.00 17.54
C HIS A 195 -1.02 13.94 18.06
N VAL A 196 -2.28 13.58 17.84
CA VAL A 196 -3.46 14.32 18.31
C VAL A 196 -4.09 13.59 19.48
N THR A 197 -4.56 12.36 19.27
CA THR A 197 -5.16 11.52 20.31
C THR A 197 -5.17 10.04 19.86
N GLY A 198 -4.96 9.10 20.78
CA GLY A 198 -5.00 7.67 20.48
C GLY A 198 -4.03 7.28 19.35
N ASN A 199 -4.57 6.83 18.22
CA ASN A 199 -3.81 6.49 17.02
C ASN A 199 -3.95 7.54 15.89
N LEU A 200 -4.51 8.72 16.21
CA LEU A 200 -4.72 9.80 15.26
C LEU A 200 -3.52 10.77 15.27
N TYR A 201 -3.03 11.03 14.06
CA TYR A 201 -1.98 11.99 13.74
C TYR A 201 -2.50 12.97 12.70
N ALA A 202 -2.08 14.24 12.77
CA ALA A 202 -2.40 15.24 11.77
C ALA A 202 -1.21 16.20 11.58
N GLY A 203 -1.09 16.75 10.38
CA GLY A 203 -0.02 17.67 10.07
C GLY A 203 -0.01 18.11 8.63
N GLY A 204 1.15 18.56 8.18
CA GLY A 204 1.30 19.09 6.82
C GLY A 204 2.62 18.65 6.20
N GLY A 205 2.74 18.92 4.91
CA GLY A 205 3.93 18.59 4.15
C GLY A 205 4.14 19.51 2.96
N TYR A 206 5.31 19.37 2.37
CA TYR A 206 5.67 19.94 1.08
C TYR A 206 5.81 18.81 0.07
N ILE A 207 5.27 19.01 -1.14
CA ILE A 207 5.24 18.01 -2.17
C ILE A 207 5.58 18.62 -3.53
N ILE A 208 6.46 17.94 -4.26
CA ILE A 208 6.84 18.30 -5.62
C ILE A 208 6.92 17.05 -6.49
N ASP A 209 6.31 17.12 -7.67
CA ASP A 209 6.51 16.20 -8.79
C ASP A 209 7.07 17.02 -9.96
N ASP A 210 8.15 16.56 -10.55
CA ASP A 210 8.77 17.15 -11.73
C ASP A 210 8.94 16.08 -12.81
N HIS A 211 8.30 16.27 -13.95
CA HIS A 211 8.38 15.41 -15.12
C HIS A 211 9.05 16.17 -16.26
N TRP A 212 10.06 15.57 -16.88
CA TRP A 212 10.74 16.18 -18.02
C TRP A 212 11.05 15.15 -19.11
N ASN A 213 11.44 15.65 -20.30
CA ASN A 213 11.63 14.82 -21.50
C ASN A 213 10.40 13.98 -21.85
N ILE A 214 9.21 14.55 -21.66
CA ILE A 214 7.96 13.86 -21.94
C ILE A 214 7.77 13.78 -23.47
N THR A 215 7.69 12.54 -23.97
CA THR A 215 7.44 12.24 -25.38
C THR A 215 6.42 11.12 -25.51
N ASP A 216 5.68 11.08 -26.59
CA ASP A 216 4.75 10.02 -26.97
C ASP A 216 5.00 9.60 -28.43
N LYS A 217 4.43 8.50 -28.85
CA LYS A 217 4.49 8.04 -30.26
C LYS A 217 3.41 8.69 -31.11
N GLY A 218 2.44 9.38 -30.50
CA GLY A 218 1.36 10.05 -31.18
C GLY A 218 0.44 9.11 -31.95
N ARG A 219 0.29 7.88 -31.48
CA ARG A 219 -0.58 6.88 -32.12
C ARG A 219 -2.05 7.23 -31.94
N TYR A 220 -2.37 7.89 -30.83
CA TYR A 220 -3.72 8.32 -30.46
C TYR A 220 -3.71 9.75 -29.94
N ASN A 221 -4.85 10.40 -30.01
CA ASN A 221 -4.97 11.86 -29.81
C ASN A 221 -5.22 12.28 -28.35
N ASP A 222 -5.45 11.33 -27.44
CA ASP A 222 -5.93 11.64 -26.09
C ASP A 222 -4.97 12.56 -25.31
N TYR A 223 -3.66 12.31 -25.41
CA TYR A 223 -2.67 13.15 -24.76
C TYR A 223 -2.63 14.56 -25.35
N ALA A 224 -2.71 14.69 -26.69
CA ALA A 224 -2.72 15.98 -27.38
C ALA A 224 -3.99 16.77 -27.05
N VAL A 225 -5.16 16.12 -27.02
CA VAL A 225 -6.46 16.72 -26.67
C VAL A 225 -6.49 17.19 -25.22
N TYR A 226 -5.91 16.42 -24.30
CA TYR A 226 -5.81 16.83 -22.91
C TYR A 226 -4.86 18.03 -22.72
N GLY A 227 -3.82 18.13 -23.48
CA GLY A 227 -2.80 19.19 -23.39
C GLY A 227 -1.41 18.58 -23.26
N LYS A 228 -0.71 18.49 -24.39
CA LYS A 228 0.63 17.91 -24.49
C LYS A 228 1.68 18.88 -23.95
N ASN A 229 2.52 18.40 -23.03
CA ASN A 229 3.65 19.13 -22.45
C ASN A 229 4.93 18.32 -22.59
N SER A 230 6.08 18.98 -22.84
CA SER A 230 7.40 18.34 -22.80
C SER A 230 7.97 18.25 -21.39
N PHE A 231 7.43 19.02 -20.46
CA PHE A 231 7.73 18.99 -19.01
C PHE A 231 6.50 19.44 -18.21
N SER A 232 6.44 19.08 -16.93
CA SER A 232 5.46 19.60 -15.98
C SER A 232 6.03 19.58 -14.57
N ILE A 233 5.78 20.63 -13.81
CA ILE A 233 6.10 20.72 -12.39
C ILE A 233 4.80 20.92 -11.61
N ALA A 234 4.62 20.13 -10.56
CA ALA A 234 3.55 20.29 -9.60
C ALA A 234 4.16 20.42 -8.20
N SER A 235 4.16 21.65 -7.68
CA SER A 235 4.80 22.01 -6.40
C SER A 235 3.76 22.64 -5.47
N GLY A 236 3.65 22.15 -4.23
CA GLY A 236 2.62 22.60 -3.32
C GLY A 236 2.76 22.09 -1.90
N PHE A 237 1.74 22.43 -1.11
CA PHE A 237 1.61 21.96 0.27
C PHE A 237 0.56 20.86 0.37
N SER A 238 0.70 20.04 1.41
CA SER A 238 -0.33 19.07 1.77
C SER A 238 -0.77 19.24 3.21
N LEU A 239 -2.05 18.95 3.47
CA LEU A 239 -2.60 18.74 4.81
C LEU A 239 -2.96 17.25 4.93
N ASN A 240 -2.55 16.65 6.03
CA ASN A 240 -2.62 15.21 6.18
C ASN A 240 -3.22 14.84 7.53
N ALA A 241 -4.07 13.80 7.55
CA ALA A 241 -4.54 13.14 8.75
C ALA A 241 -4.34 11.62 8.57
N LEU A 242 -3.89 10.95 9.63
CA LEU A 242 -3.59 9.52 9.66
C LEU A 242 -4.13 8.88 10.92
N LEU A 243 -4.93 7.84 10.75
CA LEU A 243 -5.38 6.95 11.82
C LEU A 243 -4.86 5.53 11.51
N ASP A 244 -3.96 4.99 12.34
CA ASP A 244 -3.39 3.66 12.14
C ASP A 244 -3.47 2.81 13.40
N SER A 245 -4.39 1.85 13.40
CA SER A 245 -4.64 0.88 14.46
C SER A 245 -4.30 -0.56 14.05
N ARG A 246 -3.56 -0.75 12.96
CA ARG A 246 -3.11 -2.08 12.51
C ARG A 246 -2.19 -2.74 13.55
N ASP A 247 -2.32 -4.04 13.73
CA ASP A 247 -1.44 -4.84 14.59
C ASP A 247 -0.03 -5.01 14.00
N ASN A 248 0.08 -4.93 12.67
CA ASN A 248 1.33 -4.98 11.91
C ASN A 248 1.21 -4.10 10.66
N ALA A 249 2.26 -3.33 10.33
CA ALA A 249 2.23 -2.42 9.18
C ALA A 249 2.50 -3.14 7.84
N ILE A 250 3.16 -4.30 7.87
CA ILE A 250 3.59 -5.06 6.68
C ILE A 250 2.55 -6.11 6.28
N ASN A 251 2.04 -6.86 7.26
CA ASN A 251 1.03 -7.90 7.04
C ASN A 251 0.04 -7.87 8.22
N PRO A 252 -0.95 -6.97 8.17
CA PRO A 252 -1.93 -6.82 9.23
C PRO A 252 -2.93 -7.98 9.23
N TYR A 253 -3.22 -8.47 10.42
CA TYR A 253 -4.25 -9.47 10.67
C TYR A 253 -5.53 -8.84 11.21
N LYS A 254 -5.42 -7.72 11.89
CA LYS A 254 -6.54 -6.99 12.49
C LYS A 254 -6.26 -5.49 12.59
N GLY A 255 -7.33 -4.73 12.78
CA GLY A 255 -7.25 -3.28 12.93
C GLY A 255 -7.66 -2.55 11.66
N GLY A 256 -7.28 -1.31 11.55
CA GLY A 256 -7.61 -0.46 10.42
C GLY A 256 -6.59 0.65 10.21
N TYR A 257 -6.61 1.18 9.02
CA TYR A 257 -5.81 2.30 8.57
C TYR A 257 -6.74 3.26 7.85
N ALA A 258 -6.62 4.56 8.11
CA ALA A 258 -7.28 5.58 7.34
C ALA A 258 -6.35 6.79 7.20
N SER A 259 -6.15 7.25 5.98
CA SER A 259 -5.42 8.49 5.71
C SER A 259 -6.20 9.39 4.77
N VAL A 260 -6.07 10.68 5.00
CA VAL A 260 -6.62 11.74 4.15
C VAL A 260 -5.49 12.70 3.85
N GLN A 261 -5.26 12.97 2.57
CA GLN A 261 -4.29 13.95 2.11
C GLN A 261 -4.99 14.95 1.19
N TYR A 262 -5.06 16.21 1.60
CA TYR A 262 -5.38 17.33 0.72
C TYR A 262 -4.07 17.91 0.20
N ARG A 263 -3.98 18.13 -1.12
CA ARG A 263 -2.85 18.73 -1.82
C ARG A 263 -3.29 19.96 -2.56
N ASP A 264 -2.51 21.04 -2.48
CA ASP A 264 -2.72 22.26 -3.25
C ASP A 264 -1.40 22.68 -3.92
N ASN A 265 -1.39 22.67 -5.26
CA ASN A 265 -0.23 23.03 -6.08
C ASN A 265 -0.38 24.47 -6.53
N LEU A 266 0.67 25.26 -6.29
CA LEU A 266 0.61 26.71 -6.35
C LEU A 266 1.61 27.27 -7.36
N ASN A 267 1.16 28.14 -8.26
CA ASN A 267 2.00 28.70 -9.30
C ASN A 267 3.20 29.46 -8.74
N PHE A 268 3.04 30.16 -7.59
CA PHE A 268 4.14 30.90 -6.97
C PHE A 268 5.24 29.98 -6.37
N LEU A 269 4.95 28.68 -6.20
CA LEU A 269 5.94 27.66 -5.82
C LEU A 269 6.57 26.96 -7.03
N GLY A 270 6.32 27.45 -8.24
CA GLY A 270 6.90 26.93 -9.49
C GLY A 270 6.04 25.89 -10.22
N SER A 271 4.80 25.64 -9.77
CA SER A 271 3.89 24.74 -10.50
C SER A 271 3.59 25.26 -11.91
N SER A 272 3.56 24.37 -12.88
CA SER A 272 3.15 24.64 -14.27
C SER A 272 1.67 25.05 -14.38
N GLY A 273 0.86 24.75 -13.36
CA GLY A 273 -0.53 25.16 -13.22
C GLY A 273 -1.01 24.94 -11.79
N GLY A 274 -1.96 25.78 -11.34
CA GLY A 274 -2.61 25.65 -10.04
C GLY A 274 -3.69 24.57 -10.08
N TRP A 275 -3.65 23.62 -9.15
CA TRP A 275 -4.68 22.59 -9.00
C TRP A 275 -4.62 21.97 -7.60
N SER A 276 -5.75 21.43 -7.15
CA SER A 276 -5.82 20.75 -5.87
C SER A 276 -6.44 19.36 -5.99
N SER A 277 -6.05 18.48 -5.10
CA SER A 277 -6.55 17.10 -5.02
C SER A 277 -6.77 16.62 -3.59
N LEU A 278 -7.58 15.58 -3.47
CA LEU A 278 -7.85 14.87 -2.24
C LEU A 278 -7.59 13.38 -2.47
N ILE A 279 -6.77 12.78 -1.62
CA ILE A 279 -6.58 11.32 -1.55
C ILE A 279 -7.17 10.83 -0.25
N ILE A 280 -7.98 9.78 -0.33
CA ILE A 280 -8.56 9.07 0.81
C ILE A 280 -8.18 7.60 0.69
N ASP A 281 -7.48 7.06 1.69
CA ASP A 281 -7.05 5.67 1.75
C ASP A 281 -7.58 5.05 3.04
N VAL A 282 -8.50 4.09 2.92
CA VAL A 282 -9.13 3.42 4.07
C VAL A 282 -8.99 1.92 3.92
N ARG A 283 -8.44 1.27 4.96
CA ARG A 283 -8.19 -0.17 4.99
C ARG A 283 -8.73 -0.79 6.27
N ARG A 284 -9.28 -1.98 6.16
CA ARG A 284 -9.79 -2.75 7.31
C ARG A 284 -9.37 -4.21 7.21
N TYR A 285 -8.93 -4.76 8.35
CA TYR A 285 -8.47 -6.13 8.45
C TYR A 285 -9.26 -6.85 9.55
N ILE A 286 -9.83 -7.99 9.20
CA ILE A 286 -10.74 -8.77 10.05
C ILE A 286 -10.30 -10.22 10.02
N ASN A 287 -10.00 -10.80 11.20
CA ASN A 287 -9.76 -12.24 11.29
C ASN A 287 -11.07 -12.97 10.99
N LEU A 288 -11.07 -13.87 10.01
CA LEU A 288 -12.26 -14.60 9.58
C LEU A 288 -11.91 -16.05 9.17
N PRO A 289 -12.36 -17.07 9.94
CA PRO A 289 -13.09 -16.96 11.18
C PRO A 289 -12.28 -16.32 12.32
N GLU A 290 -12.99 -15.83 13.35
CA GLU A 290 -12.35 -15.19 14.51
C GLU A 290 -11.36 -16.12 15.18
N GLY A 291 -10.19 -15.61 15.58
CA GLY A 291 -9.11 -16.38 16.18
C GLY A 291 -8.23 -17.15 15.19
N SER A 292 -8.60 -17.21 13.91
CA SER A 292 -7.75 -17.81 12.85
C SER A 292 -6.64 -16.84 12.39
N ASP A 293 -5.68 -17.36 11.63
CA ASP A 293 -4.72 -16.53 10.91
C ASP A 293 -5.24 -16.11 9.53
N ASN A 294 -6.47 -16.47 9.17
CA ASN A 294 -7.10 -16.02 7.93
C ASN A 294 -7.62 -14.59 8.11
N VAL A 295 -7.55 -13.81 7.05
CA VAL A 295 -7.88 -12.39 7.08
C VAL A 295 -8.78 -12.04 5.91
N LEU A 296 -9.91 -11.40 6.21
CA LEU A 296 -10.64 -10.60 5.24
C LEU A 296 -10.07 -9.18 5.30
N ALA A 297 -9.40 -8.75 4.24
CA ALA A 297 -8.86 -7.42 4.09
C ALA A 297 -9.71 -6.63 3.09
N LEU A 298 -10.07 -5.39 3.45
CA LEU A 298 -10.88 -4.49 2.66
C LEU A 298 -10.12 -3.17 2.48
N TRP A 299 -10.14 -2.64 1.27
CA TRP A 299 -9.47 -1.40 0.90
C TRP A 299 -10.36 -0.52 0.03
N SER A 300 -10.41 0.79 0.32
CA SER A 300 -10.91 1.84 -0.55
C SER A 300 -9.83 2.89 -0.74
N TYR A 301 -9.62 3.30 -1.98
CA TYR A 301 -8.63 4.31 -2.34
C TYR A 301 -9.23 5.26 -3.37
N ASP A 302 -9.48 6.51 -2.97
CA ASP A 302 -10.07 7.51 -3.81
C ASP A 302 -9.06 8.64 -4.03
N TRP A 303 -8.80 9.00 -5.29
CA TRP A 303 -7.93 10.11 -5.65
C TRP A 303 -8.70 11.06 -6.56
N LEU A 304 -9.01 12.24 -6.02
CA LEU A 304 -9.97 13.19 -6.59
C LEU A 304 -9.28 14.51 -6.89
N THR A 305 -9.31 14.96 -8.13
CA THR A 305 -9.00 16.36 -8.48
C THR A 305 -10.17 17.23 -8.06
N LEU A 306 -9.93 18.18 -7.14
CA LEU A 306 -10.97 19.06 -6.59
C LEU A 306 -11.10 20.35 -7.39
N ASN A 307 -9.98 20.91 -7.82
CA ASN A 307 -9.93 22.16 -8.54
C ASN A 307 -8.76 22.21 -9.53
N GLY A 308 -8.87 23.05 -10.55
CA GLY A 308 -7.83 23.25 -11.55
C GLY A 308 -7.69 22.08 -12.52
N ARG A 309 -6.55 22.03 -13.19
CA ARG A 309 -6.25 21.02 -14.21
C ARG A 309 -4.82 20.51 -14.03
N PRO A 310 -4.63 19.33 -13.39
CA PRO A 310 -3.34 18.69 -13.29
C PRO A 310 -2.72 18.44 -14.67
N ALA A 311 -1.40 18.39 -14.77
CA ALA A 311 -0.75 17.90 -15.98
C ALA A 311 -1.10 16.43 -16.21
N TYR A 312 -0.97 15.94 -17.43
CA TYR A 312 -1.39 14.58 -17.81
C TYR A 312 -0.79 13.47 -16.92
N LEU A 313 0.49 13.57 -16.60
CA LEU A 313 1.20 12.59 -15.75
C LEU A 313 0.90 12.74 -14.26
N ASP A 314 0.34 13.88 -13.83
CA ASP A 314 -0.09 14.13 -12.44
C ASP A 314 -1.53 13.67 -12.18
N LEU A 315 -2.25 13.19 -13.19
CA LEU A 315 -3.60 12.67 -13.05
C LEU A 315 -3.60 11.32 -12.30
N PRO A 316 -4.62 11.07 -11.46
CA PRO A 316 -4.92 9.74 -10.94
C PRO A 316 -4.82 8.65 -12.00
N SER A 317 -4.18 7.53 -11.67
CA SER A 317 -3.98 6.44 -12.63
C SER A 317 -3.84 5.09 -11.92
N THR A 318 -4.26 4.02 -12.59
CA THR A 318 -4.08 2.64 -12.11
C THR A 318 -2.63 2.39 -11.68
N GLN A 319 -2.40 1.87 -10.47
CA GLN A 319 -1.08 1.57 -9.89
C GLN A 319 -0.15 2.78 -9.72
N TRP A 320 -0.70 3.99 -9.55
CA TRP A 320 0.06 5.19 -9.18
C TRP A 320 -0.15 5.62 -7.72
N ASP A 321 -0.75 4.75 -6.91
CA ASP A 321 -0.74 4.85 -5.46
C ASP A 321 0.69 4.72 -4.89
N ALA A 322 0.86 4.94 -3.58
CA ALA A 322 2.18 4.97 -2.94
C ALA A 322 3.00 3.70 -3.15
N PHE A 323 2.35 2.53 -3.23
CA PHE A 323 3.00 1.22 -3.38
C PHE A 323 2.81 0.59 -4.76
N SER A 324 2.12 1.27 -5.69
CA SER A 324 1.83 0.79 -7.04
C SER A 324 1.02 -0.52 -7.09
N THR A 325 0.04 -0.65 -6.20
CA THR A 325 -0.70 -1.90 -5.97
C THR A 325 -2.18 -1.86 -6.32
N THR A 326 -2.77 -0.68 -6.58
CA THR A 326 -4.16 -0.57 -7.04
C THR A 326 -4.37 -1.24 -8.41
N GLY A 327 -5.52 -1.86 -8.64
CA GLY A 327 -5.91 -2.38 -9.96
C GLY A 327 -5.15 -3.63 -10.39
N ARG A 328 -4.92 -4.59 -9.48
CA ARG A 328 -4.39 -5.92 -9.87
C ARG A 328 -5.28 -6.55 -10.95
N GLY A 329 -4.67 -7.02 -12.04
CA GLY A 329 -5.33 -7.47 -13.27
C GLY A 329 -5.10 -6.54 -14.45
N TYR A 330 -4.61 -5.32 -14.19
CA TYR A 330 -4.31 -4.31 -15.21
C TYR A 330 -2.82 -3.96 -15.25
N ILE A 331 -2.35 -3.49 -16.40
CA ILE A 331 -1.03 -2.87 -16.52
C ILE A 331 -1.06 -1.49 -15.85
N GLN A 332 0.02 -1.07 -15.24
CA GLN A 332 0.14 0.27 -14.65
C GLN A 332 -0.14 1.36 -15.69
N GLY A 333 -0.94 2.34 -15.33
CA GLY A 333 -1.37 3.39 -16.26
C GLY A 333 -2.47 2.98 -17.22
N ARG A 334 -3.09 1.79 -17.05
CA ARG A 334 -4.19 1.32 -17.92
C ARG A 334 -5.35 2.29 -17.98
N PHE A 335 -5.74 2.80 -16.85
CA PHE A 335 -6.73 3.87 -16.75
C PHE A 335 -6.09 5.10 -16.11
N ARG A 336 -6.49 6.25 -16.60
CA ARG A 336 -6.03 7.56 -16.15
C ARG A 336 -7.18 8.55 -16.25
N GLY A 337 -7.31 9.45 -15.28
CA GLY A 337 -8.37 10.43 -15.33
C GLY A 337 -8.35 11.41 -14.17
N ALA A 338 -9.24 12.38 -14.15
CA ALA A 338 -9.24 13.43 -13.11
C ALA A 338 -9.79 12.95 -11.77
N GLN A 339 -10.66 11.93 -11.78
CA GLN A 339 -11.21 11.29 -10.59
C GLN A 339 -10.93 9.81 -10.68
N MET A 340 -10.44 9.21 -9.61
CA MET A 340 -10.27 7.78 -9.44
C MET A 340 -11.01 7.36 -8.18
N VAL A 341 -11.82 6.32 -8.30
CA VAL A 341 -12.44 5.63 -7.18
C VAL A 341 -12.10 4.16 -7.28
N TYR A 342 -11.59 3.59 -6.22
CA TYR A 342 -11.11 2.21 -6.14
C TYR A 342 -11.61 1.51 -4.90
N ALA A 343 -11.97 0.24 -5.04
CA ALA A 343 -12.25 -0.64 -3.92
C ALA A 343 -11.69 -2.03 -4.17
N GLU A 344 -11.19 -2.68 -3.12
CA GLU A 344 -10.69 -4.05 -3.16
C GLU A 344 -11.07 -4.81 -1.91
N GLY A 345 -11.38 -6.09 -2.08
CA GLY A 345 -11.49 -7.06 -1.01
C GLY A 345 -10.64 -8.27 -1.31
N GLU A 346 -9.91 -8.76 -0.32
CA GLU A 346 -9.17 -10.00 -0.47
C GLU A 346 -9.33 -10.90 0.77
N TYR A 347 -9.37 -12.20 0.52
CA TYR A 347 -9.37 -13.21 1.56
C TYR A 347 -8.04 -13.95 1.54
N ARG A 348 -7.23 -13.70 2.59
CA ARG A 348 -5.93 -14.34 2.84
C ARG A 348 -6.15 -15.57 3.71
N TYR A 349 -5.64 -16.73 3.29
CA TYR A 349 -5.82 -17.96 4.02
C TYR A 349 -4.51 -18.76 4.07
N ARG A 350 -4.39 -19.57 5.12
CA ARG A 350 -3.26 -20.47 5.29
C ARG A 350 -3.49 -21.73 4.48
N ILE A 351 -2.45 -22.21 3.76
CA ILE A 351 -2.44 -23.50 3.06
C ILE A 351 -1.74 -24.55 3.93
N PHE A 352 -0.56 -24.20 4.48
CA PHE A 352 0.17 -25.10 5.39
C PHE A 352 0.09 -24.62 6.83
N ASP A 353 -0.10 -25.56 7.78
CA ASP A 353 -0.22 -25.25 9.21
C ASP A 353 1.03 -24.58 9.78
N ASN A 354 2.22 -24.83 9.22
CA ASN A 354 3.46 -24.18 9.60
C ASN A 354 3.57 -22.72 9.10
N GLY A 355 2.56 -22.24 8.38
CA GLY A 355 2.48 -20.85 7.91
C GLY A 355 3.44 -20.46 6.78
N LEU A 356 4.24 -21.41 6.24
CA LEU A 356 5.16 -21.14 5.14
C LEU A 356 4.45 -20.76 3.87
N LEU A 357 3.34 -21.46 3.56
CA LEU A 357 2.54 -21.24 2.35
C LEU A 357 1.12 -20.83 2.71
N GLY A 358 0.67 -19.73 2.13
CA GLY A 358 -0.69 -19.25 2.16
C GLY A 358 -1.20 -18.94 0.75
N GLY A 359 -2.47 -18.62 0.66
CA GLY A 359 -3.13 -18.20 -0.56
C GLY A 359 -3.98 -16.96 -0.36
N VAL A 360 -4.37 -16.35 -1.46
CA VAL A 360 -5.31 -15.24 -1.49
C VAL A 360 -6.25 -15.37 -2.68
N PHE A 361 -7.49 -14.93 -2.48
CA PHE A 361 -8.40 -14.55 -3.55
C PHE A 361 -8.72 -13.09 -3.40
N PHE A 362 -8.63 -12.32 -4.47
CA PHE A 362 -8.94 -10.91 -4.48
C PHE A 362 -9.96 -10.52 -5.56
N LEU A 363 -10.69 -9.48 -5.25
CA LEU A 363 -11.64 -8.82 -6.16
C LEU A 363 -11.48 -7.32 -5.97
N ASN A 364 -11.20 -6.59 -7.05
CA ASN A 364 -11.13 -5.14 -7.05
C ASN A 364 -12.03 -4.53 -8.13
N ALA A 365 -12.26 -3.24 -8.01
CA ALA A 365 -12.99 -2.46 -8.99
C ALA A 365 -12.51 -1.01 -8.98
N GLU A 366 -12.28 -0.43 -10.14
CA GLU A 366 -11.88 0.95 -10.30
C GLU A 366 -12.75 1.68 -11.33
N SER A 367 -12.91 2.99 -11.15
CA SER A 367 -13.60 3.86 -12.09
C SER A 367 -12.92 5.21 -12.16
N PHE A 368 -12.77 5.73 -13.38
CA PHE A 368 -12.13 7.01 -13.64
C PHE A 368 -13.06 7.93 -14.41
N SER A 369 -12.98 9.25 -14.15
CA SER A 369 -13.53 10.27 -15.05
C SER A 369 -12.48 10.63 -16.10
N ALA A 370 -12.92 11.08 -17.27
CA ALA A 370 -11.97 11.45 -18.36
C ALA A 370 -11.21 12.74 -18.07
N ALA A 371 -11.89 13.77 -17.56
CA ALA A 371 -11.32 15.10 -17.34
C ALA A 371 -11.91 15.74 -16.07
N PRO A 372 -11.31 16.83 -15.55
CA PRO A 372 -11.88 17.59 -14.45
C PRO A 372 -13.33 18.00 -14.76
N GLY A 373 -14.22 17.85 -13.76
CA GLY A 373 -15.64 18.17 -13.88
C GLY A 373 -16.49 17.15 -14.64
N THR A 374 -15.91 16.10 -15.22
CA THR A 374 -16.65 15.02 -15.88
C THR A 374 -17.04 13.90 -14.91
N LYS A 375 -18.04 13.11 -15.29
CA LYS A 375 -18.54 12.00 -14.46
C LYS A 375 -17.59 10.81 -14.51
N LEU A 376 -17.58 10.03 -13.42
CA LEU A 376 -17.01 8.68 -13.41
C LEU A 376 -17.66 7.83 -14.52
N GLN A 377 -16.84 7.07 -15.22
CA GLN A 377 -17.26 6.21 -16.33
C GLN A 377 -17.51 4.76 -15.86
N ALA A 378 -17.37 3.77 -16.76
CA ALA A 378 -17.63 2.38 -16.44
C ALA A 378 -16.76 1.88 -15.28
N ILE A 379 -17.32 0.99 -14.47
CA ILE A 379 -16.59 0.25 -13.44
C ILE A 379 -15.79 -0.85 -14.13
N GLN A 380 -14.50 -0.91 -13.82
CA GLN A 380 -13.57 -1.87 -14.37
C GLN A 380 -13.19 -2.88 -13.27
N PRO A 381 -13.70 -4.13 -13.31
CA PRO A 381 -13.40 -5.15 -12.32
C PRO A 381 -12.05 -5.80 -12.56
N GLY A 382 -11.34 -6.13 -11.49
CA GLY A 382 -10.16 -6.99 -11.49
C GLY A 382 -10.32 -8.08 -10.43
N TYR A 383 -9.84 -9.30 -10.70
CA TYR A 383 -9.92 -10.40 -9.76
C TYR A 383 -8.84 -11.44 -10.02
N GLY A 384 -8.57 -12.27 -9.04
CA GLY A 384 -7.61 -13.36 -9.23
C GLY A 384 -7.24 -14.11 -7.97
N PRO A 385 -6.52 -15.23 -8.13
CA PRO A 385 -5.85 -15.94 -7.06
C PRO A 385 -4.41 -15.44 -6.87
N GLY A 386 -3.85 -15.74 -5.69
CA GLY A 386 -2.43 -15.54 -5.42
C GLY A 386 -1.87 -16.50 -4.39
N LEU A 387 -0.54 -16.61 -4.38
CA LEU A 387 0.22 -17.35 -3.40
C LEU A 387 0.96 -16.40 -2.46
N ARG A 388 1.15 -16.84 -1.23
CA ARG A 388 1.90 -16.16 -0.19
C ARG A 388 2.95 -17.11 0.36
N ILE A 389 4.22 -16.77 0.18
CA ILE A 389 5.36 -17.54 0.69
C ILE A 389 5.98 -16.73 1.83
N LYS A 390 6.04 -17.29 3.04
CA LYS A 390 6.59 -16.62 4.20
C LYS A 390 8.08 -16.38 4.05
N LEU A 391 8.46 -15.15 3.74
CA LEU A 391 9.87 -14.74 3.61
C LEU A 391 10.52 -14.57 4.98
N ASN A 392 9.80 -13.96 5.92
CA ASN A 392 10.28 -13.73 7.29
C ASN A 392 9.11 -13.81 8.28
N LYS A 393 9.21 -14.76 9.23
CA LYS A 393 8.16 -15.03 10.24
C LYS A 393 8.07 -13.94 11.32
N ILE A 394 9.18 -13.23 11.59
CA ILE A 394 9.24 -12.20 12.65
C ILE A 394 8.56 -10.93 12.16
N SER A 395 8.94 -10.42 11.00
CA SER A 395 8.30 -9.24 10.39
C SER A 395 6.95 -9.56 9.76
N LYS A 396 6.61 -10.84 9.60
CA LYS A 396 5.45 -11.38 8.88
C LYS A 396 5.48 -11.05 7.37
N THR A 397 6.64 -10.79 6.81
CA THR A 397 6.79 -10.47 5.40
C THR A 397 6.56 -11.70 4.54
N ASN A 398 5.75 -11.55 3.49
CA ASN A 398 5.51 -12.58 2.48
C ASN A 398 6.12 -12.18 1.14
N ILE A 399 6.45 -13.16 0.30
CA ILE A 399 6.53 -12.99 -1.15
C ILE A 399 5.13 -13.25 -1.67
N CYS A 400 4.58 -12.29 -2.40
CA CYS A 400 3.25 -12.34 -3.01
C CYS A 400 3.41 -12.65 -4.50
N ILE A 401 2.68 -13.65 -4.99
CA ILE A 401 2.65 -14.04 -6.39
C ILE A 401 1.19 -14.10 -6.80
N ASP A 402 0.68 -13.06 -7.46
CA ASP A 402 -0.71 -12.91 -7.82
C ASP A 402 -0.89 -13.01 -9.34
N TYR A 403 -1.93 -13.70 -9.79
CA TYR A 403 -2.35 -13.69 -11.18
C TYR A 403 -3.72 -13.02 -11.29
N GLY A 404 -3.74 -11.83 -11.91
CA GLY A 404 -4.92 -11.00 -12.03
C GLY A 404 -5.54 -11.04 -13.41
N PHE A 405 -6.87 -10.96 -13.43
CA PHE A 405 -7.70 -10.80 -14.63
C PHE A 405 -8.45 -9.48 -14.54
N GLY A 406 -8.53 -8.76 -15.65
CA GLY A 406 -9.26 -7.50 -15.77
C GLY A 406 -10.17 -7.49 -17.00
N SER A 407 -10.88 -6.40 -17.21
CA SER A 407 -11.72 -6.21 -18.38
C SER A 407 -10.92 -6.11 -19.68
N GLN A 408 -11.59 -6.22 -20.81
CA GLN A 408 -11.03 -6.15 -22.17
C GLN A 408 -9.86 -7.12 -22.41
N GLY A 409 -9.86 -8.30 -21.75
CA GLY A 409 -8.80 -9.31 -21.88
C GLY A 409 -7.51 -8.99 -21.13
N SER A 410 -7.49 -7.95 -20.30
CA SER A 410 -6.34 -7.63 -19.44
C SER A 410 -6.09 -8.76 -18.45
N LYS A 411 -4.84 -9.18 -18.31
CA LYS A 411 -4.41 -10.18 -17.33
C LYS A 411 -2.91 -10.11 -17.12
N GLY A 412 -2.45 -10.56 -15.96
CA GLY A 412 -1.01 -10.61 -15.73
C GLY A 412 -0.59 -11.17 -14.39
N LEU A 413 0.71 -11.45 -14.32
CA LEU A 413 1.42 -11.88 -13.14
C LEU A 413 1.95 -10.63 -12.40
N PHE A 414 1.81 -10.62 -11.07
CA PHE A 414 2.33 -9.60 -10.17
C PHE A 414 3.14 -10.30 -9.09
N ILE A 415 4.36 -9.83 -8.85
CA ILE A 415 5.25 -10.37 -7.82
C ILE A 415 5.72 -9.22 -6.94
N ASP A 416 5.42 -9.30 -5.66
CA ASP A 416 5.72 -8.28 -4.66
C ASP A 416 6.31 -8.88 -3.38
N VAL A 417 6.91 -8.02 -2.55
CA VAL A 417 7.41 -8.37 -1.21
C VAL A 417 6.69 -7.52 -0.16
N GLY A 418 5.97 -8.18 0.73
CA GLY A 418 5.00 -7.58 1.64
C GLY A 418 3.58 -7.91 1.20
N GLU A 419 2.56 -7.52 1.98
CA GLU A 419 1.18 -7.62 1.50
C GLU A 419 0.84 -6.41 0.63
N ILE A 420 -0.16 -6.59 -0.23
CA ILE A 420 -0.56 -5.58 -1.23
C ILE A 420 -1.09 -4.32 -0.55
N PHE A 421 -1.80 -4.46 0.60
CA PHE A 421 -2.28 -3.33 1.39
C PHE A 421 -2.49 -3.68 2.86
#